data_941ccf60cb78b4086550fd88fa3e6bb5
#
_entry.id   941ccf60cb78b4086550fd88fa3e6bb5
#
_cell.length_a   1.000
_cell.length_b   1.000
_cell.length_c   1.000
_cell.angle_alpha   90.00
_cell.angle_beta   90.00
_cell.angle_gamma   90.00
#
_symmetry.space_group_name_H-M   'P 1'
#
loop_
_entity.id
_entity.type
_entity.pdbx_description
1 polymer ?
#
loop_
_entity_poly.entity_id
_entity_poly.type
_entity_poly.pdbx_seq_one_letter_code
_entity_poly.pdbx_strand_id
1 'polypeptide(L)'
;MLKIIKRHTLGAIGVLIVVILILVIILLWVKIGSSRGSFDKIADPNSYQAVFLSNDQIYFGHLKSESRESEYLTLTDVYYVKVAEDSTGQLVKLGQIEPHKPTNEMIINREHILFWENLSSDSPVVRTIQGYK
;
A
#
# COMPACT_ATOMS: atom_id res chain seq x y z
N MET A 1 36.47 -47.65 26.68
CA MET A 1 36.18 -46.26 27.07
C MET A 1 36.22 -45.25 25.93
N LEU A 2 37.20 -45.25 25.06
CA LEU A 2 37.29 -44.28 23.94
C LEU A 2 36.15 -44.32 22.92
N LYS A 3 35.52 -45.45 22.65
CA LYS A 3 34.43 -45.60 21.66
C LYS A 3 33.10 -44.94 22.10
N ILE A 4 32.85 -44.88 23.40
CA ILE A 4 31.62 -44.31 23.98
C ILE A 4 31.67 -42.77 23.94
N ILE A 5 32.85 -42.20 24.23
CA ILE A 5 33.10 -40.76 24.22
C ILE A 5 32.90 -40.21 22.78
N LYS A 6 33.38 -40.94 21.75
CA LYS A 6 33.24 -40.52 20.33
C LYS A 6 31.79 -40.52 19.83
N ARG A 7 30.91 -41.37 20.36
CA ARG A 7 29.46 -41.37 19.99
C ARG A 7 28.71 -40.20 20.58
N HIS A 8 29.01 -39.81 21.82
CA HIS A 8 28.34 -38.66 22.46
C HIS A 8 28.78 -37.33 21.85
N THR A 9 30.06 -37.20 21.44
CA THR A 9 30.55 -36.00 20.76
C THR A 9 29.95 -35.85 19.35
N LEU A 10 29.79 -36.92 18.58
CA LEU A 10 29.11 -36.88 17.28
C LEU A 10 27.63 -36.46 17.41
N GLY A 11 26.94 -36.95 18.40
CA GLY A 11 25.55 -36.55 18.68
C GLY A 11 25.43 -35.09 19.09
N ALA A 12 26.35 -34.62 19.94
CA ALA A 12 26.37 -33.20 20.35
C ALA A 12 26.65 -32.24 19.19
N ILE A 13 27.54 -32.61 18.29
CA ILE A 13 27.84 -31.82 17.06
C ILE A 13 26.62 -31.79 16.14
N GLY A 14 25.91 -32.91 15.96
CA GLY A 14 24.69 -32.96 15.15
C GLY A 14 23.60 -32.07 15.70
N VAL A 15 23.37 -32.07 17.01
CA VAL A 15 22.39 -31.18 17.66
C VAL A 15 22.78 -29.72 17.51
N LEU A 16 24.06 -29.38 17.65
CA LEU A 16 24.55 -28.01 17.49
C LEU A 16 24.30 -27.49 16.06
N ILE A 17 24.55 -28.33 15.04
CA ILE A 17 24.30 -27.95 13.63
C ILE A 17 22.81 -27.70 13.40
N VAL A 18 21.92 -28.52 13.92
CA VAL A 18 20.46 -28.35 13.79
C VAL A 18 20.02 -27.04 14.43
N VAL A 19 20.50 -26.73 15.63
CA VAL A 19 20.19 -25.48 16.33
C VAL A 19 20.65 -24.25 15.52
N ILE A 20 21.86 -24.30 14.94
CA ILE A 20 22.39 -23.23 14.10
C ILE A 20 21.52 -23.04 12.84
N LEU A 21 21.11 -24.14 12.18
CA LEU A 21 20.23 -24.08 11.03
C LEU A 21 18.87 -23.43 11.35
N ILE A 22 18.28 -23.82 12.49
CA ILE A 22 17.01 -23.21 12.94
C ILE A 22 17.18 -21.71 13.19
N LEU A 23 18.26 -21.30 13.85
CA LEU A 23 18.55 -19.88 14.08
C LEU A 23 18.74 -19.10 12.76
N VAL A 24 19.44 -19.68 11.79
CA VAL A 24 19.62 -19.07 10.46
C VAL A 24 18.28 -18.94 9.76
N ILE A 25 17.42 -19.94 9.80
CA ILE A 25 16.07 -19.88 9.22
C ILE A 25 15.25 -18.77 9.89
N ILE A 26 15.24 -18.69 11.22
CA ILE A 26 14.55 -17.63 11.96
C ILE A 26 15.08 -16.24 11.58
N LEU A 27 16.40 -16.06 11.49
CA LEU A 27 17.01 -14.80 11.08
C LEU A 27 16.64 -14.41 9.65
N LEU A 28 16.58 -15.39 8.72
CA LEU A 28 16.13 -15.15 7.35
C LEU A 28 14.65 -14.72 7.32
N TRP A 29 13.79 -15.37 8.09
CA TRP A 29 12.38 -15.01 8.22
C TRP A 29 12.19 -13.60 8.78
N VAL A 30 12.94 -13.24 9.83
CA VAL A 30 12.94 -11.88 10.39
C VAL A 30 13.43 -10.86 9.38
N LYS A 31 14.50 -11.13 8.62
CA LYS A 31 15.00 -10.24 7.56
C LYS A 31 13.99 -10.05 6.42
N ILE A 32 13.36 -11.12 5.96
CA ILE A 32 12.33 -11.07 4.92
C ILE A 32 11.09 -10.31 5.43
N GLY A 33 10.71 -10.52 6.70
CA GLY A 33 9.61 -9.78 7.33
C GLY A 33 9.90 -8.29 7.54
N SER A 34 11.15 -7.92 7.82
CA SER A 34 11.57 -6.53 8.05
C SER A 34 11.84 -5.74 6.77
N SER A 35 12.02 -6.40 5.64
CA SER A 35 12.20 -5.79 4.30
C SER A 35 10.89 -5.27 3.68
N ARG A 36 9.76 -5.42 4.37
CA ARG A 36 8.48 -4.82 4.00
C ARG A 36 8.54 -3.31 4.26
N GLY A 37 9.22 -2.59 3.36
CA GLY A 37 9.07 -1.15 3.29
C GLY A 37 7.57 -0.86 3.18
N SER A 38 7.02 -0.25 4.23
CA SER A 38 5.58 -0.01 4.32
C SER A 38 5.15 0.89 3.18
N PHE A 39 4.15 0.46 2.41
CA PHE A 39 3.43 1.31 1.46
C PHE A 39 2.93 2.57 2.18
N ASP A 40 2.52 2.43 3.45
CA ASP A 40 2.09 3.50 4.35
C ASP A 40 3.17 4.58 4.60
N LYS A 41 4.46 4.28 4.33
CA LYS A 41 5.54 5.28 4.36
C LYS A 41 5.66 6.10 3.08
N ILE A 42 5.07 5.63 1.99
CA ILE A 42 5.12 6.29 0.68
C ILE A 42 3.87 7.12 0.46
N ALA A 43 2.69 6.57 0.72
CA ALA A 43 1.44 7.31 0.76
C ALA A 43 1.27 7.88 2.18
N ASP A 44 1.36 9.19 2.34
CA ASP A 44 1.13 9.86 3.63
C ASP A 44 -0.35 9.73 4.01
N PRO A 45 -0.69 9.03 5.12
CA PRO A 45 -2.07 8.82 5.53
C PRO A 45 -2.81 10.11 5.91
N ASN A 46 -2.08 11.19 6.19
CA ASN A 46 -2.65 12.48 6.56
C ASN A 46 -2.87 13.40 5.35
N SER A 47 -2.36 13.03 4.19
CA SER A 47 -2.47 13.79 2.94
C SER A 47 -3.44 13.13 1.97
N TYR A 48 -4.05 13.92 1.09
CA TYR A 48 -4.69 13.39 -0.09
C TYR A 48 -3.64 12.96 -1.10
N GLN A 49 -3.93 11.90 -1.84
CA GLN A 49 -3.14 11.48 -2.99
C GLN A 49 -3.88 11.78 -4.29
N ALA A 50 -3.14 12.21 -5.31
CA ALA A 50 -3.57 12.17 -6.70
C ALA A 50 -3.13 10.82 -7.29
N VAL A 51 -4.07 10.04 -7.81
CA VAL A 51 -3.83 8.71 -8.39
C VAL A 51 -4.10 8.78 -9.89
N PHE A 52 -3.08 8.51 -10.68
CA PHE A 52 -3.12 8.57 -12.14
C PHE A 52 -3.28 7.16 -12.71
N LEU A 53 -4.36 6.95 -13.46
CA LEU A 53 -4.68 5.65 -14.03
C LEU A 53 -4.28 5.55 -15.51
N SER A 54 -4.10 4.32 -15.98
CA SER A 54 -3.71 4.00 -17.36
C SER A 54 -4.74 4.39 -18.42
N ASN A 55 -5.95 4.79 -18.03
CA ASN A 55 -7.03 5.28 -18.89
C ASN A 55 -7.15 6.82 -18.86
N ASP A 56 -6.08 7.53 -18.49
CA ASP A 56 -6.00 8.98 -18.38
C ASP A 56 -6.93 9.62 -17.33
N GLN A 57 -7.54 8.81 -16.46
CA GLN A 57 -8.34 9.31 -15.35
C GLN A 57 -7.47 9.62 -14.14
N ILE A 58 -7.84 10.68 -13.42
CA ILE A 58 -7.18 11.11 -12.19
C ILE A 58 -8.23 11.16 -11.09
N TYR A 59 -7.92 10.47 -9.98
CA TYR A 59 -8.73 10.47 -8.78
C TYR A 59 -7.92 11.03 -7.60
N PHE A 60 -8.62 11.69 -6.67
CA PHE A 60 -8.04 12.26 -5.47
C PHE A 60 -8.70 11.61 -4.25
N GLY A 61 -7.91 11.25 -3.26
CA GLY A 61 -8.42 10.59 -2.06
C GLY A 61 -7.29 10.13 -1.15
N HIS A 62 -7.64 9.36 -0.12
CA HIS A 62 -6.67 8.73 0.76
C HIS A 62 -6.39 7.30 0.28
N LEU A 63 -5.20 7.08 -0.25
CA LEU A 63 -4.77 5.79 -0.79
C LEU A 63 -4.30 4.87 0.33
N LYS A 64 -4.88 3.69 0.38
CA LYS A 64 -4.58 2.65 1.37
C LYS A 64 -4.22 1.34 0.67
N SER A 65 -3.37 0.56 1.31
CA SER A 65 -3.07 -0.81 0.91
C SER A 65 -3.15 -1.71 2.13
N GLU A 66 -3.87 -2.82 2.03
CA GLU A 66 -3.94 -3.82 3.09
C GLU A 66 -2.61 -4.55 3.26
N SER A 67 -1.89 -4.75 2.16
CA SER A 67 -0.55 -5.33 2.15
C SER A 67 0.26 -4.86 0.95
N ARG A 68 1.57 -4.99 1.04
CA ARG A 68 2.49 -4.65 -0.07
C ARG A 68 2.26 -5.53 -1.31
N GLU A 69 1.76 -6.74 -1.10
CA GLU A 69 1.53 -7.75 -2.14
C GLU A 69 0.08 -7.71 -2.66
N SER A 70 -0.76 -6.83 -2.13
CA SER A 70 -2.13 -6.69 -2.59
C SER A 70 -2.17 -6.25 -4.05
N GLU A 71 -2.89 -6.99 -4.87
CA GLU A 71 -3.16 -6.63 -6.27
C GLU A 71 -4.09 -5.42 -6.37
N TYR A 72 -4.76 -5.08 -5.28
CA TYR A 72 -5.73 -3.99 -5.21
C TYR A 72 -5.32 -2.96 -4.16
N LEU A 73 -5.60 -1.71 -4.47
CA LEU A 73 -5.49 -0.58 -3.55
C LEU A 73 -6.87 0.02 -3.33
N THR A 74 -7.09 0.52 -2.12
CA THR A 74 -8.33 1.19 -1.77
C THR A 74 -8.09 2.70 -1.71
N LEU A 75 -8.87 3.46 -2.45
CA LEU A 75 -8.91 4.92 -2.39
C LEU A 75 -10.19 5.33 -1.65
N THR A 76 -10.07 6.06 -0.55
CA THR A 76 -11.20 6.52 0.28
C THR A 76 -11.33 8.04 0.21
N ASP A 77 -12.52 8.56 0.51
CA ASP A 77 -12.88 9.98 0.38
C ASP A 77 -12.52 10.53 -1.01
N VAL A 78 -13.13 9.90 -2.03
CA VAL A 78 -12.74 9.98 -3.43
C VAL A 78 -13.37 11.19 -4.11
N TYR A 79 -12.53 11.92 -4.85
CA TYR A 79 -12.92 13.04 -5.72
C TYR A 79 -12.31 12.83 -7.11
N TYR A 80 -12.94 13.41 -8.12
CA TYR A 80 -12.43 13.44 -9.49
C TYR A 80 -12.86 14.72 -10.20
N VAL A 81 -12.20 15.05 -11.30
CA VAL A 81 -12.56 16.21 -12.12
C VAL A 81 -13.53 15.77 -13.20
N LYS A 82 -14.71 16.37 -13.22
CA LYS A 82 -15.65 16.29 -14.32
C LYS A 82 -15.46 17.51 -15.20
N VAL A 83 -15.19 17.28 -16.48
CA VAL A 83 -15.11 18.36 -17.47
C VAL A 83 -16.50 18.64 -17.99
N ALA A 84 -16.94 19.89 -17.88
CA ALA A 84 -18.20 20.37 -18.44
C ALA A 84 -18.07 20.65 -19.96
N GLU A 85 -19.20 20.89 -20.64
CA GLU A 85 -19.22 21.16 -22.08
C GLU A 85 -18.43 22.42 -22.48
N ASP A 86 -18.32 23.39 -21.58
CA ASP A 86 -17.54 24.60 -21.73
C ASP A 86 -16.04 24.43 -21.46
N SER A 87 -15.58 23.18 -21.29
CA SER A 87 -14.21 22.80 -20.92
C SER A 87 -13.78 23.23 -19.51
N THR A 88 -14.69 23.68 -18.67
CA THR A 88 -14.39 23.95 -17.26
C THR A 88 -14.33 22.63 -16.46
N GLY A 89 -13.31 22.47 -15.64
CA GLY A 89 -13.14 21.34 -14.74
C GLY A 89 -13.83 21.61 -13.40
N GLN A 90 -14.77 20.75 -13.01
CA GLN A 90 -15.39 20.80 -11.71
C GLN A 90 -14.93 19.59 -10.89
N LEU A 91 -14.43 19.83 -9.68
CA LEU A 91 -14.15 18.74 -8.74
C LEU A 91 -15.47 18.19 -8.19
N VAL A 92 -15.66 16.88 -8.25
CA VAL A 92 -16.88 16.20 -7.83
C VAL A 92 -16.50 15.09 -6.85
N LYS A 93 -17.30 14.93 -5.80
CA LYS A 93 -17.17 13.83 -4.84
C LYS A 93 -17.85 12.57 -5.40
N LEU A 94 -17.17 11.44 -5.34
CA LEU A 94 -17.71 10.14 -5.75
C LEU A 94 -19.02 9.83 -5.00
N GLY A 95 -20.03 9.35 -5.71
CA GLY A 95 -21.35 9.02 -5.18
C GLY A 95 -22.35 10.18 -5.18
N GLN A 96 -21.94 11.40 -5.54
CA GLN A 96 -22.84 12.55 -5.58
C GLN A 96 -23.71 12.63 -6.84
N ILE A 97 -23.13 12.33 -7.99
CA ILE A 97 -23.82 12.52 -9.28
C ILE A 97 -24.01 11.23 -10.06
N GLU A 98 -23.34 10.15 -9.69
CA GLU A 98 -23.45 8.87 -10.37
C GLU A 98 -24.83 8.22 -10.11
N PRO A 99 -25.54 7.77 -11.18
CA PRO A 99 -26.87 7.16 -11.04
C PRO A 99 -26.87 5.88 -10.18
N HIS A 100 -25.74 5.13 -10.20
CA HIS A 100 -25.57 3.90 -9.43
C HIS A 100 -25.15 4.13 -7.98
N LYS A 101 -24.94 5.41 -7.58
CA LYS A 101 -24.63 5.84 -6.21
C LYS A 101 -23.57 4.98 -5.51
N PRO A 102 -22.32 4.94 -6.02
CA PRO A 102 -21.26 4.20 -5.38
C PRO A 102 -21.00 4.75 -3.97
N THR A 103 -20.48 3.89 -3.10
CA THR A 103 -19.90 4.34 -1.84
C THR A 103 -18.70 5.26 -2.12
N ASN A 104 -18.37 6.14 -1.17
CA ASN A 104 -17.22 7.03 -1.32
C ASN A 104 -15.88 6.29 -1.11
N GLU A 105 -15.74 5.20 -1.81
CA GLU A 105 -14.61 4.29 -1.79
C GLU A 105 -14.44 3.64 -3.17
N MET A 106 -13.21 3.49 -3.62
CA MET A 106 -12.86 2.88 -4.89
C MET A 106 -11.77 1.83 -4.68
N ILE A 107 -12.01 0.63 -5.19
CA ILE A 107 -11.03 -0.46 -5.21
C ILE A 107 -10.39 -0.47 -6.60
N ILE A 108 -9.08 -0.24 -6.65
CA ILE A 108 -8.33 -0.05 -7.89
C ILE A 108 -7.33 -1.18 -8.05
N ASN A 109 -7.34 -1.87 -9.19
CA ASN A 109 -6.27 -2.80 -9.52
C ASN A 109 -4.96 -2.02 -9.70
N ARG A 110 -3.92 -2.45 -8.98
CA ARG A 110 -2.60 -1.81 -8.96
C ARG A 110 -1.97 -1.70 -10.36
N GLU A 111 -2.21 -2.66 -11.25
CA GLU A 111 -1.68 -2.65 -12.61
C GLU A 111 -2.21 -1.48 -13.46
N HIS A 112 -3.33 -0.88 -13.06
CA HIS A 112 -3.91 0.29 -13.71
C HIS A 112 -3.41 1.62 -13.14
N ILE A 113 -2.59 1.62 -12.11
CA ILE A 113 -2.01 2.82 -11.53
C ILE A 113 -0.66 3.09 -12.19
N LEU A 114 -0.53 4.20 -12.90
CA LEU A 114 0.73 4.63 -13.46
C LEU A 114 1.66 5.18 -12.37
N PHE A 115 1.15 6.08 -11.56
CA PHE A 115 1.82 6.64 -10.40
C PHE A 115 0.79 7.36 -9.50
N TRP A 116 1.23 7.78 -8.33
CA TRP A 116 0.47 8.66 -7.44
C TRP A 116 1.41 9.69 -6.80
N GLU A 117 0.82 10.78 -6.32
CA GLU A 117 1.52 11.87 -5.66
C GLU A 117 0.82 12.24 -4.36
N ASN A 118 1.59 12.50 -3.29
CA ASN A 118 1.03 13.10 -2.09
C ASN A 118 0.79 14.59 -2.35
N LEU A 119 -0.42 15.05 -2.10
CA LEU A 119 -0.78 16.45 -2.30
C LEU A 119 -0.37 17.29 -1.10
N SER A 120 0.17 18.48 -1.37
CA SER A 120 0.42 19.47 -0.34
C SER A 120 -0.91 20.00 0.20
N SER A 121 -0.93 20.33 1.50
CA SER A 121 -2.12 20.88 2.17
C SER A 121 -2.59 22.21 1.58
N ASP A 122 -1.71 22.95 0.91
CA ASP A 122 -2.00 24.22 0.24
C ASP A 122 -2.35 24.07 -1.25
N SER A 123 -2.43 22.83 -1.76
CA SER A 123 -2.82 22.60 -3.16
C SER A 123 -4.25 23.08 -3.43
N PRO A 124 -4.52 23.61 -4.64
CA PRO A 124 -5.88 24.05 -5.00
C PRO A 124 -6.92 22.93 -4.84
N VAL A 125 -6.56 21.69 -5.18
CA VAL A 125 -7.44 20.51 -5.04
C VAL A 125 -7.80 20.30 -3.58
N VAL A 126 -6.83 20.27 -2.67
CA VAL A 126 -7.06 20.06 -1.23
C VAL A 126 -7.91 21.17 -0.63
N ARG A 127 -7.65 22.43 -1.00
CA ARG A 127 -8.47 23.56 -0.57
C ARG A 127 -9.90 23.44 -1.05
N THR A 128 -10.14 23.01 -2.28
CA THR A 128 -11.48 22.78 -2.80
C THR A 128 -12.17 21.66 -2.04
N ILE A 129 -11.51 20.53 -1.79
CA ILE A 129 -12.04 19.41 -0.99
C ILE A 129 -12.45 19.88 0.42
N GLN A 130 -11.63 20.71 1.05
CA GLN A 130 -11.92 21.25 2.38
C GLN A 130 -13.16 22.16 2.38
N GLY A 131 -13.43 22.83 1.27
CA GLY A 131 -14.65 23.63 1.08
C GLY A 131 -15.94 22.81 0.92
N TYR A 132 -15.84 21.49 0.63
CA TYR A 132 -16.98 20.56 0.59
C TYR A 132 -17.39 20.02 1.98
N LYS A 133 -16.54 20.15 2.98
CA LYS A 133 -16.81 19.71 4.36
C LYS A 133 -17.48 20.81 5.15
#